data_030823eda8e8746e720dc4ca7ce14a97
#
_entry.id   030823eda8e8746e720dc4ca7ce14a97
#
_cell.length_a   1.000
_cell.length_b   1.000
_cell.length_c   1.000
_cell.angle_alpha   90.00
_cell.angle_beta   90.00
_cell.angle_gamma   90.00
#
_symmetry.space_group_name_H-M   'P 1'
#
loop_
_entity.id
_entity.type
_entity.pdbx_description
1 polymer ?
#
loop_
_entity_poly.entity_id
_entity_poly.type
_entity_poly.pdbx_seq_one_letter_code
_entity_poly.pdbx_strand_id
1 'polypeptide(L)'
;MKVKFENPHGAIAEEIEARFETFVEGVNEKVAKYYAEKFPTLDPEHVVVSPSGRTYWKLIKEKKENPETGQRFVYGFVRKADGAIFKAASWNAPFTKGPTAIRGYVTDESNGMDAARVHGIIYAV
;
A
#
# COMPACT_ATOMS: atom_id res chain seq x y z
N MET A 1 -5.91 20.96 -21.47
CA MET A 1 -6.64 20.80 -20.20
C MET A 1 -6.15 19.53 -19.50
N LYS A 2 -5.82 19.64 -18.25
CA LYS A 2 -5.41 18.48 -17.48
C LYS A 2 -6.61 17.64 -17.05
N VAL A 3 -6.50 16.35 -17.24
CA VAL A 3 -7.50 15.43 -16.71
C VAL A 3 -7.25 15.31 -15.20
N LYS A 4 -8.30 15.52 -14.41
CA LYS A 4 -8.22 15.35 -12.97
C LYS A 4 -8.83 14.02 -12.59
N PHE A 5 -8.16 13.28 -11.73
CA PHE A 5 -8.76 12.11 -11.11
C PHE A 5 -9.78 12.56 -10.09
N GLU A 6 -10.82 11.77 -9.91
CA GLU A 6 -11.78 12.00 -8.84
C GLU A 6 -11.07 11.90 -7.50
N ASN A 7 -11.45 12.79 -6.59
CA ASN A 7 -11.01 12.75 -5.22
C ASN A 7 -12.23 12.80 -4.32
N PRO A 8 -12.86 11.65 -4.08
CA PRO A 8 -14.15 11.61 -3.37
C PRO A 8 -14.08 12.11 -1.93
N HIS A 9 -12.89 12.20 -1.37
CA HIS A 9 -12.70 12.67 0.01
C HIS A 9 -12.28 14.14 0.07
N GLY A 10 -12.12 14.80 -1.09
CA GLY A 10 -11.79 16.21 -1.17
C GLY A 10 -10.43 16.61 -0.63
N ALA A 11 -9.53 15.63 -0.45
CA ALA A 11 -8.22 15.89 0.12
C ALA A 11 -7.27 16.57 -0.89
N ILE A 12 -6.45 17.48 -0.41
CA ILE A 12 -5.40 18.11 -1.21
C ILE A 12 -4.14 17.22 -1.23
N ALA A 13 -3.21 17.52 -2.13
CA ALA A 13 -2.01 16.70 -2.35
C ALA A 13 -1.20 16.44 -1.08
N GLU A 14 -1.00 17.47 -0.25
CA GLU A 14 -0.26 17.34 1.00
C GLU A 14 -0.98 16.41 2.01
N GLU A 15 -2.30 16.47 2.04
CA GLU A 15 -3.08 15.59 2.90
C GLU A 15 -3.00 14.14 2.42
N ILE A 16 -3.07 13.94 1.11
CA ILE A 16 -2.97 12.60 0.53
C ILE A 16 -1.60 11.99 0.87
N GLU A 17 -0.54 12.75 0.72
CA GLU A 17 0.82 12.28 1.05
C GLU A 17 0.96 11.96 2.53
N ALA A 18 0.47 12.83 3.42
CA ALA A 18 0.52 12.60 4.86
C ALA A 18 -0.29 11.36 5.24
N ARG A 19 -1.48 11.20 4.66
CA ARG A 19 -2.32 10.03 4.90
C ARG A 19 -1.68 8.75 4.34
N PHE A 20 -0.98 8.85 3.21
CA PHE A 20 -0.23 7.74 2.67
C PHE A 20 0.89 7.31 3.63
N GLU A 21 1.63 8.26 4.18
CA GLU A 21 2.70 7.96 5.14
C GLU A 21 2.16 7.23 6.37
N THR A 22 1.04 7.70 6.93
CA THR A 22 0.41 7.03 8.07
C THR A 22 -0.17 5.67 7.68
N PHE A 23 -0.63 5.51 6.45
CA PHE A 23 -1.04 4.22 5.92
C PHE A 23 0.12 3.21 5.94
N VAL A 24 1.29 3.61 5.44
CA VAL A 24 2.48 2.74 5.43
C VAL A 24 2.89 2.38 6.85
N GLU A 25 2.87 3.33 7.78
CA GLU A 25 3.15 3.07 9.19
C GLU A 25 2.18 2.05 9.77
N GLY A 26 0.88 2.20 9.48
CA GLY A 26 -0.15 1.28 9.96
C GLY A 26 0.02 -0.12 9.39
N VAL A 27 0.36 -0.24 8.11
CA VAL A 27 0.67 -1.53 7.49
C VAL A 27 1.87 -2.18 8.20
N ASN A 28 2.92 -1.42 8.43
CA ASN A 28 4.12 -1.94 9.08
C ASN A 28 3.86 -2.35 10.53
N GLU A 29 2.98 -1.68 11.23
CA GLU A 29 2.55 -2.10 12.57
C GLU A 29 1.85 -3.46 12.52
N LYS A 30 0.94 -3.67 11.55
CA LYS A 30 0.26 -4.96 11.36
C LYS A 30 1.26 -6.08 11.08
N VAL A 31 2.20 -5.83 10.18
CA VAL A 31 3.21 -6.82 9.79
C VAL A 31 4.11 -7.15 10.98
N ALA A 32 4.58 -6.13 11.70
CA ALA A 32 5.45 -6.32 12.86
C ALA A 32 4.75 -7.14 13.95
N LYS A 33 3.50 -6.82 14.24
CA LYS A 33 2.70 -7.56 15.22
C LYS A 33 2.52 -9.01 14.82
N TYR A 34 2.22 -9.27 13.56
CA TYR A 34 2.07 -10.62 13.03
C TYR A 34 3.34 -11.45 13.23
N TYR A 35 4.49 -10.90 12.86
CA TYR A 35 5.76 -11.61 13.02
C TYR A 35 6.14 -11.81 14.48
N ALA A 36 5.89 -10.83 15.35
CA ALA A 36 6.15 -10.97 16.78
C ALA A 36 5.32 -12.08 17.41
N GLU A 37 4.07 -12.26 16.97
CA GLU A 37 3.17 -13.29 17.49
C GLU A 37 3.40 -14.67 16.89
N LYS A 38 3.67 -14.73 15.57
CA LYS A 38 3.72 -15.99 14.83
C LYS A 38 5.14 -16.51 14.61
N PHE A 39 6.11 -15.62 14.41
CA PHE A 39 7.47 -15.99 14.03
C PHE A 39 8.49 -15.10 14.74
N PRO A 40 8.53 -15.11 16.09
CA PRO A 40 9.35 -14.14 16.84
C PRO A 40 10.86 -14.29 16.64
N THR A 41 11.32 -15.42 16.10
CA THR A 41 12.75 -15.65 15.87
C THR A 41 13.19 -15.41 14.44
N LEU A 42 12.26 -15.10 13.54
CA LEU A 42 12.59 -14.85 12.13
C LEU A 42 12.85 -13.36 11.90
N ASP A 43 13.68 -13.07 10.89
CA ASP A 43 13.81 -11.71 10.37
C ASP A 43 12.45 -11.30 9.81
N PRO A 44 11.76 -10.31 10.42
CA PRO A 44 10.43 -9.93 9.96
C PRO A 44 10.49 -9.22 8.61
N GLU A 45 9.38 -9.28 7.89
CA GLU A 45 9.20 -8.47 6.70
C GLU A 45 8.69 -7.08 7.08
N HIS A 46 8.87 -6.12 6.20
CA HIS A 46 8.27 -4.80 6.30
C HIS A 46 7.96 -4.28 4.90
N VAL A 47 7.14 -3.24 4.84
CA VAL A 47 6.76 -2.61 3.58
C VAL A 47 7.58 -1.34 3.41
N VAL A 48 8.18 -1.20 2.22
CA VAL A 48 8.92 0.01 1.84
C VAL A 48 8.32 0.59 0.57
N VAL A 49 8.52 1.89 0.38
CA VAL A 49 8.03 2.59 -0.81
C VAL A 49 9.13 2.60 -1.86
N SER A 50 8.82 2.15 -3.06
CA SER A 50 9.76 2.19 -4.17
C SER A 50 10.06 3.66 -4.52
N PRO A 51 11.33 4.01 -4.76
CA PRO A 51 11.69 5.40 -5.07
C PRO A 51 11.23 5.88 -6.43
N SER A 52 10.82 4.97 -7.32
CA SER A 52 10.35 5.32 -8.66
C SER A 52 8.83 5.21 -8.73
N GLY A 53 8.23 5.98 -9.60
CA GLY A 53 6.80 5.96 -9.82
C GLY A 53 6.25 7.37 -9.93
N ARG A 54 5.59 7.63 -11.05
CA ARG A 54 5.03 8.94 -11.33
C ARG A 54 3.57 9.06 -10.90
N THR A 55 2.78 8.02 -11.20
CA THR A 55 1.33 8.01 -10.94
C THR A 55 0.98 7.31 -9.64
N TYR A 56 1.77 6.30 -9.28
CA TYR A 56 1.51 5.46 -8.11
C TYR A 56 2.70 5.42 -7.18
N TRP A 57 2.42 5.34 -5.87
CA TRP A 57 3.39 4.84 -4.92
C TRP A 57 3.31 3.31 -4.97
N LYS A 58 4.42 2.67 -5.25
CA LYS A 58 4.53 1.22 -5.26
C LYS A 58 5.07 0.75 -3.92
N LEU A 59 4.34 -0.16 -3.28
CA LEU A 59 4.72 -0.70 -1.99
C LEU A 59 5.30 -2.09 -2.17
N ILE A 60 6.49 -2.31 -1.61
CA ILE A 60 7.23 -3.56 -1.72
C ILE A 60 7.42 -4.14 -0.33
N LYS A 61 7.12 -5.42 -0.19
CA LYS A 61 7.34 -6.17 1.05
C LYS A 61 8.64 -6.95 0.93
N GLU A 62 9.53 -6.78 1.90
CA GLU A 62 10.84 -7.40 1.90
C GLU A 62 11.31 -7.68 3.32
N LYS A 63 12.35 -8.50 3.49
CA LYS A 63 12.95 -8.75 4.79
C LYS A 63 13.56 -7.47 5.34
N LYS A 64 13.26 -7.16 6.61
CA LYS A 64 13.62 -5.88 7.22
C LYS A 64 15.13 -5.71 7.41
N GLU A 65 15.79 -6.73 7.95
CA GLU A 65 17.22 -6.65 8.26
C GLU A 65 18.11 -7.11 7.13
N ASN A 66 17.64 -8.07 6.34
CA ASN A 66 18.40 -8.64 5.24
C ASN A 66 17.55 -8.69 3.97
N PRO A 67 17.26 -7.53 3.36
CA PRO A 67 16.35 -7.48 2.21
C PRO A 67 16.81 -8.28 1.00
N GLU A 68 18.13 -8.51 0.86
CA GLU A 68 18.68 -9.26 -0.26
C GLU A 68 18.58 -10.78 -0.12
N THR A 69 18.22 -11.30 1.06
CA THR A 69 18.20 -12.74 1.31
C THR A 69 16.85 -13.41 1.11
N GLY A 70 15.80 -12.63 0.97
CA GLY A 70 14.44 -13.13 0.81
C GLY A 70 13.82 -12.67 -0.50
N GLN A 71 12.66 -13.24 -0.81
CA GLN A 71 11.89 -12.78 -1.95
C GLN A 71 11.26 -11.43 -1.62
N ARG A 72 11.15 -10.60 -2.64
CA ARG A 72 10.46 -9.31 -2.56
C ARG A 72 9.12 -9.45 -3.27
N PHE A 73 8.07 -8.89 -2.68
CA PHE A 73 6.72 -8.94 -3.23
C PHE A 73 6.16 -7.53 -3.36
N VAL A 74 5.33 -7.32 -4.37
CA VAL A 74 4.56 -6.08 -4.43
C VAL A 74 3.41 -6.20 -3.45
N TYR A 75 3.43 -5.37 -2.42
CA TYR A 75 2.34 -5.32 -1.45
C TYR A 75 1.08 -4.72 -2.07
N GLY A 76 1.25 -3.66 -2.85
CA GLY A 76 0.17 -2.97 -3.52
C GLY A 76 0.61 -1.64 -4.09
N PHE A 77 -0.35 -0.90 -4.63
CA PHE A 77 -0.14 0.42 -5.22
C PHE A 77 -1.13 1.42 -4.64
N VAL A 78 -0.69 2.65 -4.47
CA VAL A 78 -1.56 3.76 -4.07
C VAL A 78 -1.42 4.87 -5.10
N ARG A 79 -2.53 5.31 -5.65
CA ARG A 79 -2.54 6.38 -6.67
C ARG A 79 -2.31 7.73 -5.99
N LYS A 80 -1.34 8.47 -6.51
CA LYS A 80 -0.92 9.73 -5.90
C LYS A 80 -1.97 10.83 -5.99
N ALA A 81 -2.77 10.82 -7.05
CA ALA A 81 -3.74 11.88 -7.30
C ALA A 81 -4.88 11.92 -6.28
N ASP A 82 -5.29 10.76 -5.74
CA ASP A 82 -6.45 10.67 -4.86
C ASP A 82 -6.28 9.70 -3.68
N GLY A 83 -5.16 9.02 -3.60
CA GLY A 83 -4.92 8.06 -2.52
C GLY A 83 -5.64 6.73 -2.68
N ALA A 84 -6.16 6.42 -3.87
CA ALA A 84 -6.84 5.16 -4.14
C ALA A 84 -5.88 3.98 -4.05
N ILE A 85 -6.33 2.90 -3.40
CA ILE A 85 -5.53 1.72 -3.12
C ILE A 85 -5.89 0.60 -4.09
N PHE A 86 -4.87 -0.02 -4.68
CA PHE A 86 -5.02 -1.12 -5.63
C PHE A 86 -4.15 -2.30 -5.23
N LYS A 87 -4.63 -3.52 -5.48
CA LYS A 87 -3.76 -4.68 -5.42
C LYS A 87 -2.87 -4.71 -6.68
N ALA A 88 -1.79 -5.48 -6.63
CA ALA A 88 -0.90 -5.62 -7.76
C ALA A 88 -1.48 -6.58 -8.81
N ALA A 89 -1.36 -6.23 -10.09
CA ALA A 89 -1.58 -7.16 -11.19
C ALA A 89 -0.27 -7.87 -11.55
N SER A 90 0.85 -7.14 -11.41
CA SER A 90 2.19 -7.65 -11.69
C SER A 90 3.20 -6.84 -10.88
N TRP A 91 4.48 -7.16 -11.04
CA TRP A 91 5.55 -6.39 -10.38
C TRP A 91 5.49 -4.89 -10.74
N ASN A 92 5.08 -4.55 -11.95
CA ASN A 92 5.14 -3.18 -12.45
C ASN A 92 3.79 -2.46 -12.52
N ALA A 93 2.68 -3.13 -12.28
CA ALA A 93 1.38 -2.53 -12.55
C ALA A 93 0.32 -2.88 -11.51
N PRO A 94 -0.52 -1.90 -11.14
CA PRO A 94 -1.70 -2.18 -10.32
C PRO A 94 -2.79 -2.85 -11.15
N PHE A 95 -3.68 -3.57 -10.45
CA PHE A 95 -4.87 -4.15 -11.07
C PHE A 95 -5.97 -3.09 -11.08
N THR A 96 -6.27 -2.56 -12.26
CA THR A 96 -7.19 -1.42 -12.41
C THR A 96 -8.50 -1.76 -13.13
N LYS A 97 -8.75 -3.04 -13.41
CA LYS A 97 -9.92 -3.45 -14.17
C LYS A 97 -11.12 -3.72 -13.28
N GLY A 98 -12.29 -3.33 -13.77
CA GLY A 98 -13.57 -3.63 -13.16
C GLY A 98 -13.99 -2.66 -12.08
N PRO A 99 -15.25 -2.77 -11.63
CA PRO A 99 -15.84 -1.81 -10.69
C PRO A 99 -15.27 -1.91 -9.27
N THR A 100 -14.61 -3.01 -8.92
CA THR A 100 -14.02 -3.21 -7.60
C THR A 100 -12.50 -3.06 -7.58
N ALA A 101 -11.92 -2.44 -8.63
CA ALA A 101 -10.47 -2.26 -8.74
C ALA A 101 -9.92 -1.43 -7.58
N ILE A 102 -10.61 -0.37 -7.17
CA ILE A 102 -10.23 0.44 -6.02
C ILE A 102 -10.64 -0.30 -4.76
N ARG A 103 -9.65 -0.63 -3.92
CA ARG A 103 -9.87 -1.41 -2.70
C ARG A 103 -10.16 -0.56 -1.48
N GLY A 104 -9.81 0.71 -1.54
CA GLY A 104 -10.02 1.68 -0.49
C GLY A 104 -9.26 2.96 -0.81
N TYR A 105 -9.24 3.88 0.14
CA TYR A 105 -8.51 5.14 0.00
C TYR A 105 -7.72 5.39 1.28
N VAL A 106 -6.50 5.88 1.17
CA VAL A 106 -5.72 6.26 2.36
C VAL A 106 -6.38 7.42 3.09
N THR A 107 -7.27 8.14 2.41
CA THR A 107 -8.01 9.28 2.95
C THR A 107 -9.36 8.90 3.57
N ASP A 108 -9.72 7.61 3.58
CA ASP A 108 -10.97 7.18 4.21
C ASP A 108 -10.85 7.14 5.74
N GLU A 109 -11.96 6.84 6.41
CA GLU A 109 -12.01 6.82 7.87
C GLU A 109 -11.03 5.86 8.51
N SER A 110 -10.73 4.74 7.84
CA SER A 110 -9.79 3.74 8.33
C SER A 110 -8.34 4.06 7.97
N ASN A 111 -8.06 5.15 7.29
CA ASN A 111 -6.76 5.46 6.70
C ASN A 111 -6.31 4.36 5.73
N GLY A 112 -7.28 3.73 5.04
CA GLY A 112 -7.00 2.63 4.13
C GLY A 112 -6.78 1.28 4.81
N MET A 113 -6.84 1.21 6.13
CA MET A 113 -6.54 -0.02 6.86
C MET A 113 -7.53 -1.14 6.58
N ASP A 114 -8.77 -0.81 6.21
CA ASP A 114 -9.74 -1.85 5.83
C ASP A 114 -9.31 -2.62 4.58
N ALA A 115 -8.52 -2.01 3.72
CA ALA A 115 -7.99 -2.66 2.52
C ALA A 115 -6.65 -3.37 2.77
N ALA A 116 -5.99 -3.12 3.90
CA ALA A 116 -4.64 -3.61 4.17
C ALA A 116 -4.67 -4.90 4.98
N ARG A 117 -3.95 -5.91 4.52
CA ARG A 117 -3.74 -7.17 5.23
C ARG A 117 -2.25 -7.37 5.44
N VAL A 118 -1.88 -8.35 6.25
CA VAL A 118 -0.47 -8.63 6.53
C VAL A 118 0.32 -8.96 5.26
N HIS A 119 -0.29 -9.70 4.35
CA HIS A 119 0.41 -10.19 3.17
C HIS A 119 0.21 -9.33 1.92
N GLY A 120 -0.67 -8.35 1.96
CA GLY A 120 -0.92 -7.47 0.83
C GLY A 120 -2.27 -6.78 0.92
N ILE A 121 -2.64 -6.09 -0.14
CA ILE A 121 -3.97 -5.48 -0.25
C ILE A 121 -4.99 -6.59 -0.46
N ILE A 122 -6.19 -6.42 0.10
CA ILE A 122 -7.26 -7.42 -0.01
C ILE A 122 -7.49 -7.82 -1.46
N TYR A 123 -7.69 -9.12 -1.68
CA TYR A 123 -7.87 -9.69 -3.01
C TYR A 123 -9.21 -9.28 -3.63
N ALA A 124 -10.26 -9.29 -2.82
CA ALA A 124 -11.60 -8.94 -3.26
C ALA A 124 -12.31 -8.09 -2.20
N VAL A 125 -13.13 -7.22 -2.66
CA VAL A 125 -13.96 -6.35 -1.80
C VAL A 125 -15.27 -7.07 -1.46
#